data_4276456d63934db0185fba1648d5ccab
#
_entry.id   4276456d63934db0185fba1648d5ccab
#
_cell.length_a   1.000
_cell.length_b   1.000
_cell.length_c   1.000
_cell.angle_alpha   90.00
_cell.angle_beta   90.00
_cell.angle_gamma   90.00
#
_symmetry.space_group_name_H-M   'P 1'
#
loop_
_entity.id
_entity.type
_entity.pdbx_description
1 polymer ?
#
loop_
_entity_poly.entity_id
_entity_poly.type
_entity_poly.pdbx_seq_one_letter_code
_entity_poly.pdbx_strand_id
1 'polypeptide(L)'
;SDLVRGGRWPALTKTVTKCQSLFKKYNRLILEKIDNNNKIIAESTLNDLKTDLDNLAEITKIKDKYAFINVRKESLEKIGKLEKFFLPNQFPYTIPSEFDDLPRLLGRANVKINTTKGSMEAIIDGYNAPLTSGAFIDLVSKNFYNDLPINRAEEFFVLQTGDPKGNDIGYVDPETNKQRLVPLEIRVPGEPETFYNETFEDLGFYTETPTLPF
;
A
#
# COMPACT_ATOMS: atom_id res chain seq x y z
N SER A 1 -12.31 -0.57 6.17
CA SER A 1 -12.09 -1.47 7.31
C SER A 1 -13.43 -2.05 7.75
N ASP A 2 -13.42 -3.25 8.31
CA ASP A 2 -14.60 -3.98 8.81
C ASP A 2 -15.41 -3.18 9.84
N LEU A 3 -14.77 -2.29 10.59
CA LEU A 3 -15.44 -1.44 11.56
C LEU A 3 -16.40 -0.46 10.89
N VAL A 4 -16.02 0.13 9.76
CA VAL A 4 -16.87 1.06 9.00
C VAL A 4 -17.99 0.29 8.32
N ARG A 5 -17.67 -0.85 7.69
CA ARG A 5 -18.61 -1.74 7.03
C ARG A 5 -19.70 -2.21 8.01
N GLY A 6 -19.29 -2.69 9.18
CA GLY A 6 -20.18 -3.20 10.22
C GLY A 6 -20.85 -2.14 11.09
N GLY A 7 -20.64 -0.85 10.82
CA GLY A 7 -21.23 0.24 11.61
C GLY A 7 -20.81 0.25 13.08
N ARG A 8 -19.62 -0.29 13.40
CA ARG A 8 -19.10 -0.40 14.79
C ARG A 8 -18.57 0.94 15.29
N TRP A 9 -19.45 1.94 15.39
CA TRP A 9 -19.10 3.32 15.71
C TRP A 9 -18.34 3.50 17.04
N PRO A 10 -18.66 2.80 18.15
CA PRO A 10 -17.87 2.94 19.37
C PRO A 10 -16.41 2.54 19.19
N ALA A 11 -16.14 1.49 18.41
CA ALA A 11 -14.78 1.05 18.11
C ALA A 11 -14.07 2.04 17.18
N LEU A 12 -14.78 2.62 16.21
CA LEU A 12 -14.24 3.68 15.35
C LEU A 12 -13.87 4.92 16.16
N THR A 13 -14.76 5.39 17.05
CA THR A 13 -14.48 6.52 17.94
C THR A 13 -13.23 6.27 18.76
N LYS A 14 -13.10 5.08 19.39
CA LYS A 14 -11.90 4.70 20.15
C LYS A 14 -10.64 4.74 19.28
N THR A 15 -10.73 4.25 18.05
CA THR A 15 -9.59 4.27 17.11
C THR A 15 -9.19 5.69 16.74
N VAL A 16 -10.14 6.56 16.40
CA VAL A 16 -9.88 7.96 16.08
C VAL A 16 -9.25 8.69 17.26
N THR A 17 -9.79 8.51 18.48
CA THR A 17 -9.19 9.10 19.70
C THR A 17 -7.75 8.63 19.92
N LYS A 18 -7.46 7.34 19.65
CA LYS A 18 -6.09 6.83 19.68
C LYS A 18 -5.20 7.52 18.65
N CYS A 19 -5.68 7.71 17.42
CA CYS A 19 -4.95 8.42 16.37
C CYS A 19 -4.67 9.88 16.78
N GLN A 20 -5.64 10.60 17.32
CA GLN A 20 -5.44 11.97 17.84
C GLN A 20 -4.39 12.01 18.95
N SER A 21 -4.40 11.05 19.86
CA SER A 21 -3.43 10.96 20.95
C SER A 21 -2.01 10.69 20.42
N LEU A 22 -1.88 9.78 19.46
CA LEU A 22 -0.59 9.49 18.80
C LEU A 22 -0.10 10.72 18.03
N PHE A 23 -0.99 11.37 17.28
CA PHE A 23 -0.66 12.60 16.57
C PHE A 23 -0.13 13.67 17.52
N LYS A 24 -0.86 13.95 18.60
CA LYS A 24 -0.44 14.93 19.62
C LYS A 24 0.93 14.59 20.21
N LYS A 25 1.20 13.30 20.42
CA LYS A 25 2.48 12.84 21.01
C LYS A 25 3.65 12.97 20.04
N TYR A 26 3.45 12.71 18.74
CA TYR A 26 4.55 12.49 17.80
C TYR A 26 4.68 13.54 16.70
N ASN A 27 3.70 14.44 16.48
CA ASN A 27 3.73 15.41 15.38
C ASN A 27 5.03 16.27 15.37
N ARG A 28 5.48 16.70 16.55
CA ARG A 28 6.72 17.48 16.69
C ARG A 28 7.95 16.65 16.35
N LEU A 29 8.01 15.41 16.83
CA LEU A 29 9.11 14.49 16.54
C LEU A 29 9.19 14.17 15.04
N ILE A 30 8.04 13.99 14.38
CA ILE A 30 7.96 13.81 12.94
C ILE A 30 8.59 15.03 12.23
N LEU A 31 8.18 16.25 12.60
CA LEU A 31 8.68 17.47 11.99
C LEU A 31 10.18 17.69 12.24
N GLU A 32 10.68 17.33 13.42
CA GLU A 32 12.12 17.42 13.77
C GLU A 32 12.99 16.49 12.90
N LYS A 33 12.44 15.37 12.44
CA LYS A 33 13.15 14.39 11.61
C LYS A 33 13.18 14.74 10.12
N ILE A 34 12.37 15.68 9.68
CA ILE A 34 12.28 16.12 8.28
C ILE A 34 13.33 17.18 8.01
N ASP A 35 13.99 17.12 6.86
CA ASP A 35 14.99 18.09 6.47
C ASP A 35 14.39 19.51 6.28
N ASN A 36 15.22 20.54 6.42
CA ASN A 36 14.78 21.93 6.46
C ASN A 36 14.05 22.37 5.18
N ASN A 37 14.38 21.80 4.03
CA ASN A 37 13.78 22.19 2.74
C ASN A 37 12.31 21.76 2.66
N ASN A 38 11.95 20.69 3.37
CA ASN A 38 10.62 20.10 3.35
C ASN A 38 9.76 20.47 4.57
N LYS A 39 10.34 21.16 5.59
CA LYS A 39 9.64 21.47 6.84
C LYS A 39 8.33 22.25 6.65
N ILE A 40 8.33 23.27 5.80
CA ILE A 40 7.14 24.10 5.56
C ILE A 40 6.00 23.26 5.02
N ILE A 41 6.30 22.40 4.02
CA ILE A 41 5.28 21.52 3.41
C ILE A 41 4.81 20.49 4.43
N ALA A 42 5.74 19.91 5.19
CA ALA A 42 5.43 18.93 6.21
C ALA A 42 4.55 19.51 7.33
N GLU A 43 4.86 20.72 7.81
CA GLU A 43 4.09 21.41 8.84
C GLU A 43 2.66 21.72 8.37
N SER A 44 2.51 22.23 7.15
CA SER A 44 1.18 22.42 6.54
C SER A 44 0.42 21.09 6.45
N THR A 45 1.07 20.03 5.96
CA THR A 45 0.44 18.70 5.82
C THR A 45 0.05 18.11 7.19
N LEU A 46 0.86 18.31 8.24
CA LEU A 46 0.53 17.88 9.61
C LEU A 46 -0.68 18.66 10.16
N ASN A 47 -0.76 19.97 9.91
CA ASN A 47 -1.91 20.76 10.33
C ASN A 47 -3.20 20.33 9.64
N ASP A 48 -3.14 20.03 8.35
CA ASP A 48 -4.28 19.48 7.60
C ASP A 48 -4.69 18.10 8.13
N LEU A 49 -3.72 17.23 8.41
CA LEU A 49 -3.98 15.92 9.00
C LEU A 49 -4.62 16.03 10.39
N LYS A 50 -4.20 17.01 11.20
CA LYS A 50 -4.84 17.30 12.48
C LYS A 50 -6.31 17.66 12.29
N THR A 51 -6.60 18.53 11.33
CA THR A 51 -7.97 18.93 10.99
C THR A 51 -8.82 17.72 10.57
N ASP A 52 -8.27 16.83 9.74
CA ASP A 52 -8.96 15.60 9.35
C ASP A 52 -9.26 14.69 10.55
N LEU A 53 -8.31 14.53 11.47
CA LEU A 53 -8.53 13.71 12.68
C LEU A 53 -9.61 14.30 13.58
N ASP A 54 -9.69 15.62 13.69
CA ASP A 54 -10.74 16.30 14.44
C ASP A 54 -12.11 16.14 13.74
N ASN A 55 -12.14 16.26 12.41
CA ASN A 55 -13.34 16.00 11.61
C ASN A 55 -13.82 14.54 11.72
N LEU A 56 -12.90 13.57 11.67
CA LEU A 56 -13.23 12.16 11.86
C LEU A 56 -13.87 11.92 13.23
N ALA A 57 -13.39 12.59 14.27
CA ALA A 57 -14.00 12.48 15.62
C ALA A 57 -15.45 12.99 15.64
N GLU A 58 -15.74 14.11 15.00
CA GLU A 58 -17.12 14.62 14.88
C GLU A 58 -18.00 13.69 14.02
N ILE A 59 -17.48 13.19 12.89
CA ILE A 59 -18.20 12.27 12.01
C ILE A 59 -18.59 10.98 12.73
N THR A 60 -17.74 10.47 13.64
CA THR A 60 -18.12 9.28 14.43
C THR A 60 -19.33 9.51 15.35
N LYS A 61 -19.55 10.74 15.81
CA LYS A 61 -20.71 11.08 16.66
C LYS A 61 -22.03 11.08 15.87
N ILE A 62 -21.99 11.63 14.65
CA ILE A 62 -23.16 11.68 13.75
C ILE A 62 -23.36 10.39 12.96
N LYS A 63 -22.36 9.47 13.00
CA LYS A 63 -22.38 8.15 12.36
C LYS A 63 -22.55 8.21 10.82
N ASP A 64 -21.97 9.21 10.17
CA ASP A 64 -21.98 9.31 8.72
C ASP A 64 -20.87 8.45 8.10
N LYS A 65 -21.29 7.33 7.50
CA LYS A 65 -20.38 6.34 6.87
C LYS A 65 -19.62 6.91 5.69
N TYR A 66 -20.29 7.66 4.83
CA TYR A 66 -19.68 8.17 3.59
C TYR A 66 -18.70 9.30 3.88
N ALA A 67 -19.09 10.23 4.74
CA ALA A 67 -18.19 11.29 5.21
C ALA A 67 -16.95 10.69 5.89
N PHE A 68 -17.12 9.65 6.73
CA PHE A 68 -16.00 8.98 7.37
C PHE A 68 -15.02 8.36 6.37
N ILE A 69 -15.52 7.67 5.35
CA ILE A 69 -14.69 7.05 4.30
C ILE A 69 -13.89 8.12 3.54
N ASN A 70 -14.54 9.22 3.16
CA ASN A 70 -13.91 10.30 2.41
C ASN A 70 -12.80 10.98 3.21
N VAL A 71 -13.07 11.44 4.43
CA VAL A 71 -12.07 12.11 5.26
C VAL A 71 -10.94 11.16 5.64
N ARG A 72 -11.24 9.86 5.88
CA ARG A 72 -10.20 8.86 6.10
C ARG A 72 -9.28 8.71 4.89
N LYS A 73 -9.83 8.70 3.66
CA LYS A 73 -9.05 8.66 2.43
C LYS A 73 -8.10 9.85 2.36
N GLU A 74 -8.59 11.06 2.55
CA GLU A 74 -7.79 12.29 2.55
C GLU A 74 -6.69 12.26 3.63
N SER A 75 -7.01 11.75 4.83
CA SER A 75 -6.03 11.57 5.91
C SER A 75 -4.89 10.63 5.50
N LEU A 76 -5.21 9.49 4.85
CA LEU A 76 -4.23 8.53 4.37
C LEU A 76 -3.35 9.11 3.26
N GLU A 77 -3.90 9.92 2.36
CA GLU A 77 -3.14 10.64 1.33
C GLU A 77 -2.13 11.61 1.96
N LYS A 78 -2.53 12.32 3.03
CA LYS A 78 -1.62 13.21 3.78
C LYS A 78 -0.50 12.44 4.48
N ILE A 79 -0.82 11.29 5.07
CA ILE A 79 0.19 10.39 5.66
C ILE A 79 1.17 9.95 4.57
N GLY A 80 0.68 9.49 3.42
CA GLY A 80 1.55 9.10 2.30
C GLY A 80 2.45 10.22 1.78
N LYS A 81 1.99 11.48 1.84
CA LYS A 81 2.84 12.64 1.52
C LYS A 81 3.95 12.83 2.56
N LEU A 82 3.64 12.68 3.86
CA LEU A 82 4.64 12.79 4.92
C LEU A 82 5.67 11.67 4.85
N GLU A 83 5.24 10.44 4.57
CA GLU A 83 6.15 9.30 4.43
C GLU A 83 7.23 9.49 3.37
N LYS A 84 6.92 10.23 2.29
CA LYS A 84 7.91 10.53 1.23
C LYS A 84 9.15 11.24 1.76
N PHE A 85 9.04 12.05 2.82
CA PHE A 85 10.16 12.76 3.41
C PHE A 85 11.10 11.86 4.23
N PHE A 86 10.68 10.62 4.51
CA PHE A 86 11.46 9.62 5.24
C PHE A 86 12.04 8.52 4.34
N LEU A 87 11.75 8.59 3.03
CA LEU A 87 12.29 7.61 2.10
C LEU A 87 13.80 7.80 1.97
N PRO A 88 14.58 6.72 2.01
CA PRO A 88 16.02 6.80 1.79
C PRO A 88 16.33 7.23 0.35
N ASN A 89 17.42 7.96 0.15
CA ASN A 89 17.87 8.39 -1.18
C ASN A 89 18.34 7.22 -2.06
N GLN A 90 18.70 6.10 -1.43
CA GLN A 90 19.12 4.88 -2.11
C GLN A 90 18.33 3.70 -1.55
N PHE A 91 18.14 2.69 -2.37
CA PHE A 91 17.48 1.47 -1.93
C PHE A 91 18.31 0.79 -0.82
N PRO A 92 17.75 0.56 0.37
CA PRO A 92 18.53 0.23 1.55
C PRO A 92 18.75 -1.28 1.76
N TYR A 93 18.17 -2.15 0.92
CA TYR A 93 18.18 -3.59 1.14
C TYR A 93 18.95 -4.31 0.04
N THR A 94 19.46 -5.49 0.37
CA THR A 94 20.10 -6.38 -0.60
C THR A 94 19.05 -7.30 -1.22
N ILE A 95 19.04 -7.38 -2.54
CA ILE A 95 18.23 -8.37 -3.27
C ILE A 95 19.21 -9.51 -3.65
N PRO A 96 18.88 -10.77 -3.33
CA PRO A 96 19.72 -11.90 -3.68
C PRO A 96 20.02 -11.99 -5.19
N SER A 97 21.25 -12.31 -5.55
CA SER A 97 21.70 -12.36 -6.96
C SER A 97 21.02 -13.45 -7.78
N GLU A 98 20.44 -14.45 -7.14
CA GLU A 98 19.63 -15.48 -7.81
C GLU A 98 18.39 -14.91 -8.52
N PHE A 99 17.98 -13.66 -8.19
CA PHE A 99 16.85 -12.94 -8.80
C PHE A 99 17.31 -11.82 -9.74
N ASP A 100 18.57 -11.80 -10.19
CA ASP A 100 19.09 -10.71 -11.03
C ASP A 100 18.41 -10.61 -12.40
N ASP A 101 17.79 -11.68 -12.88
CA ASP A 101 17.00 -11.73 -14.10
C ASP A 101 15.58 -11.18 -13.95
N LEU A 102 15.11 -10.95 -12.72
CA LEU A 102 13.78 -10.43 -12.47
C LEU A 102 13.74 -8.89 -12.47
N PRO A 103 12.67 -8.29 -13.01
CA PRO A 103 12.44 -6.85 -12.89
C PRO A 103 12.35 -6.41 -11.43
N ARG A 104 12.91 -5.26 -11.12
CA ARG A 104 12.89 -4.70 -9.76
C ARG A 104 12.53 -3.22 -9.75
N LEU A 105 11.77 -2.81 -8.75
CA LEU A 105 11.47 -1.40 -8.47
C LEU A 105 12.22 -0.98 -7.20
N LEU A 106 13.27 -0.18 -7.35
CA LEU A 106 14.11 0.29 -6.23
C LEU A 106 13.63 1.63 -5.65
N GLY A 107 12.33 1.84 -5.61
CA GLY A 107 11.70 3.07 -5.18
C GLY A 107 10.20 2.96 -5.20
N ARG A 108 9.50 4.09 -5.46
CA ARG A 108 8.04 4.14 -5.62
C ARG A 108 7.66 4.55 -7.04
N ALA A 109 6.59 3.95 -7.56
CA ALA A 109 5.98 4.33 -8.83
C ALA A 109 4.50 4.68 -8.64
N ASN A 110 4.01 5.68 -9.39
CA ASN A 110 2.59 6.01 -9.45
C ASN A 110 1.99 5.36 -10.68
N VAL A 111 0.93 4.60 -10.50
CA VAL A 111 0.20 3.94 -11.59
C VAL A 111 -1.22 4.45 -11.62
N LYS A 112 -1.65 4.93 -12.80
CA LYS A 112 -3.04 5.29 -13.05
C LYS A 112 -3.73 4.13 -13.76
N ILE A 113 -4.80 3.64 -13.16
CA ILE A 113 -5.60 2.53 -13.66
C ILE A 113 -6.94 3.08 -14.12
N ASN A 114 -7.18 3.06 -15.43
CA ASN A 114 -8.44 3.51 -16.02
C ASN A 114 -9.33 2.30 -16.27
N THR A 115 -10.55 2.33 -15.77
CA THR A 115 -11.54 1.28 -15.99
C THR A 115 -12.80 1.86 -16.60
N THR A 116 -13.70 1.01 -17.10
CA THR A 116 -15.03 1.42 -17.58
C THR A 116 -15.93 2.02 -16.50
N LYS A 117 -15.55 1.89 -15.22
CA LYS A 117 -16.29 2.40 -14.05
C LYS A 117 -15.62 3.60 -13.37
N GLY A 118 -14.47 4.02 -13.86
CA GLY A 118 -13.71 5.15 -13.32
C GLY A 118 -12.22 4.91 -13.27
N SER A 119 -11.49 5.91 -12.80
CA SER A 119 -10.02 5.85 -12.65
C SER A 119 -9.62 5.68 -11.21
N MET A 120 -8.55 4.95 -11.01
CA MET A 120 -7.87 4.76 -9.72
C MET A 120 -6.41 5.15 -9.85
N GLU A 121 -5.81 5.57 -8.75
CA GLU A 121 -4.37 5.79 -8.65
C GLU A 121 -3.81 4.88 -7.57
N ALA A 122 -2.70 4.22 -7.88
CA ALA A 122 -1.98 3.34 -6.96
C ALA A 122 -0.53 3.79 -6.82
N ILE A 123 -0.02 3.78 -5.60
CA ILE A 123 1.41 3.93 -5.32
C ILE A 123 1.96 2.54 -5.12
N ILE A 124 2.86 2.13 -6.01
CA ILE A 124 3.56 0.86 -5.93
C ILE A 124 4.85 1.07 -5.15
N ASP A 125 5.01 0.32 -4.07
CA ASP A 125 6.11 0.51 -3.12
C ASP A 125 7.16 -0.59 -3.23
N GLY A 126 8.21 -0.32 -3.99
CA GLY A 126 9.34 -1.22 -4.14
C GLY A 126 10.26 -1.29 -2.91
N TYR A 127 10.15 -0.37 -1.94
CA TYR A 127 10.93 -0.48 -0.70
C TYR A 127 10.49 -1.67 0.16
N ASN A 128 9.22 -2.06 0.09
CA ASN A 128 8.70 -3.20 0.84
C ASN A 128 8.80 -4.52 0.07
N ALA A 129 8.65 -4.48 -1.26
CA ALA A 129 8.66 -5.66 -2.12
C ALA A 129 9.21 -5.32 -3.51
N PRO A 130 10.54 -5.20 -3.67
CA PRO A 130 11.16 -4.73 -4.91
C PRO A 130 10.91 -5.62 -6.13
N LEU A 131 10.90 -6.94 -5.97
CA LEU A 131 10.68 -7.88 -7.08
C LEU A 131 9.21 -7.97 -7.46
N THR A 132 8.31 -8.06 -6.49
CA THR A 132 6.86 -8.06 -6.71
C THR A 132 6.41 -6.75 -7.37
N SER A 133 6.87 -5.62 -6.84
CA SER A 133 6.61 -4.30 -7.41
C SER A 133 7.22 -4.14 -8.80
N GLY A 134 8.43 -4.62 -8.98
CA GLY A 134 9.15 -4.57 -10.26
C GLY A 134 8.43 -5.37 -11.34
N ALA A 135 8.02 -6.60 -11.02
CA ALA A 135 7.26 -7.45 -11.94
C ALA A 135 5.94 -6.78 -12.37
N PHE A 136 5.22 -6.16 -11.43
CA PHE A 136 3.99 -5.42 -11.75
C PHE A 136 4.26 -4.22 -12.66
N ILE A 137 5.24 -3.38 -12.34
CA ILE A 137 5.58 -2.19 -13.13
C ILE A 137 6.10 -2.56 -14.52
N ASP A 138 6.89 -3.62 -14.65
CA ASP A 138 7.33 -4.11 -15.96
C ASP A 138 6.14 -4.55 -16.83
N LEU A 139 5.17 -5.26 -16.26
CA LEU A 139 3.95 -5.65 -16.97
C LEU A 139 3.06 -4.45 -17.32
N VAL A 140 2.99 -3.43 -16.46
CA VAL A 140 2.33 -2.16 -16.80
C VAL A 140 3.02 -1.49 -17.99
N SER A 141 4.35 -1.44 -17.99
CA SER A 141 5.15 -0.86 -19.09
C SER A 141 5.01 -1.62 -20.40
N LYS A 142 4.77 -2.93 -20.33
CA LYS A 142 4.48 -3.80 -21.47
C LYS A 142 3.03 -3.77 -21.92
N ASN A 143 2.19 -2.94 -21.31
CA ASN A 143 0.74 -2.86 -21.57
C ASN A 143 -0.01 -4.19 -21.34
N PHE A 144 0.54 -5.10 -20.56
CA PHE A 144 -0.04 -6.42 -20.30
C PHE A 144 -1.46 -6.34 -19.74
N TYR A 145 -1.72 -5.38 -18.85
CA TYR A 145 -3.02 -5.24 -18.19
C TYR A 145 -4.08 -4.51 -19.03
N ASN A 146 -3.68 -3.93 -20.17
CA ASN A 146 -4.62 -3.20 -21.01
C ASN A 146 -5.68 -4.14 -21.58
N ASP A 147 -6.94 -3.70 -21.53
CA ASP A 147 -8.13 -4.42 -22.01
C ASP A 147 -8.38 -5.78 -21.32
N LEU A 148 -7.67 -6.07 -20.22
CA LEU A 148 -7.99 -7.22 -19.40
C LEU A 148 -9.25 -6.98 -18.55
N PRO A 149 -10.09 -8.00 -18.38
CA PRO A 149 -11.25 -7.90 -17.49
C PRO A 149 -10.82 -7.86 -16.02
N ILE A 150 -11.64 -7.20 -15.20
CA ILE A 150 -11.63 -7.44 -13.75
C ILE A 150 -12.48 -8.68 -13.53
N ASN A 151 -11.84 -9.81 -13.25
CA ASN A 151 -12.50 -11.13 -13.17
C ASN A 151 -13.28 -11.31 -11.86
N ARG A 152 -12.83 -10.63 -10.81
CA ARG A 152 -13.46 -10.65 -9.49
C ARG A 152 -13.47 -9.27 -8.87
N ALA A 153 -14.61 -8.85 -8.38
CA ALA A 153 -14.79 -7.60 -7.66
C ALA A 153 -15.71 -7.85 -6.46
N GLU A 154 -15.15 -7.85 -5.26
CA GLU A 154 -15.91 -8.00 -4.02
C GLU A 154 -15.74 -6.76 -3.16
N GLU A 155 -16.87 -6.23 -2.72
CA GLU A 155 -16.92 -4.99 -1.94
C GLU A 155 -16.06 -5.12 -0.66
N PHE A 156 -15.14 -4.18 -0.45
CA PHE A 156 -14.20 -4.11 0.67
C PHE A 156 -13.21 -5.28 0.78
N PHE A 157 -13.09 -6.12 -0.24
CA PHE A 157 -12.20 -7.27 -0.20
C PHE A 157 -11.18 -7.24 -1.34
N VAL A 158 -11.59 -7.41 -2.61
CA VAL A 158 -10.63 -7.58 -3.71
C VAL A 158 -11.16 -7.07 -5.05
N LEU A 159 -10.23 -6.52 -5.84
CA LEU A 159 -10.31 -6.42 -7.29
C LEU A 159 -9.23 -7.33 -7.88
N GLN A 160 -9.61 -8.30 -8.68
CA GLN A 160 -8.70 -9.26 -9.28
C GLN A 160 -8.72 -9.14 -10.79
N THR A 161 -7.53 -9.00 -11.38
CA THR A 161 -7.28 -8.92 -12.81
C THR A 161 -5.91 -9.54 -13.11
N GLY A 162 -5.54 -9.68 -14.38
CA GLY A 162 -4.24 -10.20 -14.79
C GLY A 162 -4.31 -11.58 -15.44
N ASP A 163 -5.53 -12.08 -15.70
CA ASP A 163 -5.76 -13.32 -16.41
C ASP A 163 -6.04 -13.03 -17.90
N PRO A 164 -5.07 -13.30 -18.80
CA PRO A 164 -5.25 -13.06 -20.23
C PRO A 164 -6.23 -14.05 -20.84
N LYS A 165 -6.74 -13.72 -22.02
CA LYS A 165 -7.58 -14.65 -22.79
C LYS A 165 -6.75 -15.84 -23.26
N GLY A 166 -7.23 -17.07 -23.05
CA GLY A 166 -6.58 -18.30 -23.48
C GLY A 166 -6.43 -19.31 -22.36
N ASN A 167 -5.47 -20.21 -22.52
CA ASN A 167 -5.19 -21.27 -21.54
C ASN A 167 -4.06 -20.90 -20.58
N ASP A 168 -3.37 -19.80 -20.85
CA ASP A 168 -2.25 -19.36 -20.02
C ASP A 168 -2.76 -18.65 -18.77
N ILE A 169 -2.14 -18.94 -17.64
CA ILE A 169 -2.43 -18.26 -16.37
C ILE A 169 -1.32 -17.24 -16.12
N GLY A 170 -1.70 -15.95 -16.11
CA GLY A 170 -0.76 -14.85 -15.89
C GLY A 170 0.10 -14.54 -17.14
N TYR A 171 1.28 -13.96 -16.91
CA TYR A 171 2.17 -13.52 -17.98
C TYR A 171 3.13 -14.63 -18.43
N VAL A 172 3.07 -14.95 -19.73
CA VAL A 172 4.07 -15.78 -20.43
C VAL A 172 4.97 -14.86 -21.24
N ASP A 173 6.26 -14.95 -21.02
CA ASP A 173 7.24 -14.15 -21.73
C ASP A 173 7.31 -14.61 -23.21
N PRO A 174 7.07 -13.72 -24.18
CA PRO A 174 6.99 -14.09 -25.58
C PRO A 174 8.35 -14.51 -26.19
N GLU A 175 9.48 -14.12 -25.58
CA GLU A 175 10.80 -14.46 -26.08
C GLU A 175 11.23 -15.85 -25.60
N THR A 176 10.93 -16.15 -24.33
CA THR A 176 11.34 -17.42 -23.69
C THR A 176 10.25 -18.47 -23.67
N ASN A 177 9.01 -18.10 -23.94
CA ASN A 177 7.82 -18.93 -23.81
C ASN A 177 7.66 -19.57 -22.42
N LYS A 178 8.13 -18.86 -21.38
CA LYS A 178 8.04 -19.28 -19.99
C LYS A 178 7.13 -18.36 -19.20
N GLN A 179 6.37 -18.93 -18.31
CA GLN A 179 5.60 -18.16 -17.33
C GLN A 179 6.56 -17.45 -16.37
N ARG A 180 6.31 -16.16 -16.11
CA ARG A 180 7.07 -15.42 -15.12
C ARG A 180 6.57 -15.78 -13.72
N LEU A 181 7.48 -16.29 -12.91
CA LEU A 181 7.26 -16.52 -11.49
C LEU A 181 7.97 -15.43 -10.69
N VAL A 182 7.32 -14.96 -9.64
CA VAL A 182 7.89 -14.01 -8.68
C VAL A 182 8.05 -14.72 -7.35
N PRO A 183 9.20 -14.63 -6.67
CA PRO A 183 9.40 -15.27 -5.39
C PRO A 183 8.43 -14.68 -4.35
N LEU A 184 8.12 -15.47 -3.33
CA LEU A 184 7.52 -14.93 -2.12
C LEU A 184 8.50 -13.93 -1.52
N GLU A 185 8.04 -12.72 -1.24
CA GLU A 185 8.86 -11.60 -0.81
C GLU A 185 8.19 -10.92 0.38
N ILE A 186 8.81 -11.01 1.55
CA ILE A 186 8.21 -10.55 2.80
C ILE A 186 9.16 -9.58 3.51
N ARG A 187 8.68 -8.38 3.77
CA ARG A 187 9.36 -7.39 4.59
C ARG A 187 8.74 -7.33 5.97
N VAL A 188 9.49 -7.76 6.98
CA VAL A 188 9.05 -7.73 8.38
C VAL A 188 9.58 -6.45 9.05
N PRO A 189 8.71 -5.60 9.64
CA PRO A 189 9.15 -4.42 10.36
C PRO A 189 10.08 -4.76 11.52
N GLY A 190 11.26 -4.12 11.57
CA GLY A 190 12.27 -4.36 12.59
C GLY A 190 13.37 -5.35 12.17
N GLU A 191 13.12 -6.17 11.16
CA GLU A 191 14.14 -7.04 10.60
C GLU A 191 15.07 -6.28 9.64
N PRO A 192 16.38 -6.58 9.62
CA PRO A 192 17.33 -5.85 8.76
C PRO A 192 17.16 -6.16 7.27
N GLU A 193 16.77 -7.39 6.93
CA GLU A 193 16.68 -7.89 5.56
C GLU A 193 15.24 -8.24 5.16
N THR A 194 15.00 -8.36 3.86
CA THR A 194 13.78 -8.94 3.29
C THR A 194 13.94 -10.44 3.17
N PHE A 195 12.90 -11.19 3.53
CA PHE A 195 12.87 -12.65 3.38
C PHE A 195 12.34 -13.03 2.01
N TYR A 196 12.98 -14.01 1.40
CA TYR A 196 12.63 -14.53 0.07
C TYR A 196 12.37 -16.02 0.12
N ASN A 197 11.28 -16.47 -0.52
CA ASN A 197 10.86 -17.88 -0.60
C ASN A 197 10.59 -18.57 0.74
N GLU A 198 10.43 -17.80 1.80
CA GLU A 198 10.13 -18.30 3.14
C GLU A 198 8.80 -17.74 3.62
N THR A 199 7.98 -18.55 4.27
CA THR A 199 6.72 -18.12 4.88
C THR A 199 6.98 -17.61 6.30
N PHE A 200 5.99 -16.92 6.89
CA PHE A 200 6.07 -16.55 8.30
C PHE A 200 6.21 -17.77 9.22
N GLU A 201 5.61 -18.91 8.83
CA GLU A 201 5.70 -20.16 9.57
C GLU A 201 7.12 -20.72 9.53
N ASP A 202 7.77 -20.71 8.36
CA ASP A 202 9.16 -21.15 8.19
C ASP A 202 10.12 -20.29 9.04
N LEU A 203 9.83 -18.99 9.12
CA LEU A 203 10.61 -18.01 9.89
C LEU A 203 10.31 -18.04 11.40
N GLY A 204 9.31 -18.82 11.83
CA GLY A 204 8.89 -18.86 13.23
C GLY A 204 8.20 -17.59 13.72
N PHE A 205 7.73 -16.72 12.83
CA PHE A 205 6.98 -15.54 13.20
C PHE A 205 5.50 -15.88 13.40
N TYR A 206 4.97 -15.50 14.56
CA TYR A 206 3.55 -15.56 14.79
C TYR A 206 2.86 -14.32 14.17
N THR A 207 1.96 -14.55 13.25
CA THR A 207 1.13 -13.49 12.68
C THR A 207 -0.34 -13.74 12.94
N GLU A 208 -1.08 -12.72 13.34
CA GLU A 208 -2.53 -12.72 13.15
C GLU A 208 -2.81 -12.56 11.66
N THR A 209 -2.61 -13.63 10.91
CA THR A 209 -2.85 -13.59 9.46
C THR A 209 -4.33 -13.37 9.24
N PRO A 210 -4.75 -12.35 8.50
CA PRO A 210 -6.07 -12.37 7.91
C PRO A 210 -6.07 -13.59 6.98
N THR A 211 -6.73 -14.66 7.39
CA THR A 211 -7.04 -15.78 6.50
C THR A 211 -7.82 -15.20 5.34
N LEU A 212 -7.21 -15.14 4.18
CA LEU A 212 -7.92 -14.89 2.95
C LEU A 212 -8.74 -16.15 2.69
N PRO A 213 -10.07 -16.10 2.75
CA PRO A 213 -10.86 -17.23 2.29
C PRO A 213 -10.61 -17.35 0.78
N PHE A 214 -10.10 -18.46 0.37
CA PHE A 214 -10.00 -18.84 -1.04
C PHE A 214 -11.37 -19.17 -1.60
#